data_bdf9522ea8ce50b5e2a2ccb10367722d
#
_entry.id   bdf9522ea8ce50b5e2a2ccb10367722d
#
_cell.length_a   1.000
_cell.length_b   1.000
_cell.length_c   1.000
_cell.angle_alpha   90.00
_cell.angle_beta   90.00
_cell.angle_gamma   90.00
#
_symmetry.space_group_name_H-M   'P 1'
#
loop_
_entity.id
_entity.type
_entity.pdbx_description
1 polymer ?
#
loop_
_entity_poly.entity_id
_entity_poly.type
_entity_poly.pdbx_seq_one_letter_code
_entity_poly.pdbx_strand_id
1 'polypeptide(L)'
;SMPFYERGPVSIYYEEVGAGFPLLIIPGGGLNSSIASLDTSVPFNPMERYKNDFRCIAADLRNADSGQSTGPLEIDRPWDAYSDDQLGLMDYLGIKEFLVMGFCIGGPMIHNLLRLAPDQIPAAAMMQPSGFTSEHPDIFYQNNTERWGPPLCEKDPEITMDKVHDFLTNMYTNRADFVFTVSRDFVRSLQTPLFIAPDNVPAHPYETAMEVAELAPKAETSIFPWKDSQEHINKVVEHAGRFLKKHELNTG
;
A
#
# COMPACT_ATOMS: atom_id res chain seq x y z
N SER A 1 20.93 -15.77 -5.85
CA SER A 1 19.60 -16.31 -5.59
C SER A 1 18.54 -15.24 -5.80
N MET A 2 17.45 -15.61 -6.44
CA MET A 2 16.31 -14.71 -6.62
C MET A 2 15.63 -14.45 -5.26
N PRO A 3 15.35 -13.19 -4.89
CA PRO A 3 14.76 -12.90 -3.60
C PRO A 3 13.23 -13.13 -3.60
N PHE A 4 12.85 -14.34 -3.31
CA PHE A 4 11.45 -14.72 -3.15
C PHE A 4 11.16 -15.16 -1.72
N TYR A 5 10.04 -14.70 -1.20
CA TYR A 5 9.45 -15.22 0.01
C TYR A 5 8.34 -16.19 -0.39
N GLU A 6 8.42 -17.41 0.10
CA GLU A 6 7.47 -18.46 -0.26
C GLU A 6 6.72 -18.97 0.98
N ARG A 7 5.40 -19.12 0.85
CA ARG A 7 4.52 -19.68 1.88
C ARG A 7 3.46 -20.53 1.19
N GLY A 8 3.63 -21.86 1.20
CA GLY A 8 2.73 -22.75 0.47
C GLY A 8 2.70 -22.38 -1.02
N PRO A 9 1.51 -22.13 -1.59
CA PRO A 9 1.39 -21.78 -3.01
C PRO A 9 1.70 -20.30 -3.31
N VAL A 10 2.00 -19.50 -2.29
CA VAL A 10 2.30 -18.08 -2.45
C VAL A 10 3.80 -17.89 -2.64
N SER A 11 4.18 -17.12 -3.67
CA SER A 11 5.56 -16.76 -3.95
C SER A 11 5.63 -15.25 -4.17
N ILE A 12 6.32 -14.53 -3.30
CA ILE A 12 6.38 -13.07 -3.31
C ILE A 12 7.80 -12.63 -3.67
N TYR A 13 7.91 -11.92 -4.80
CA TYR A 13 9.15 -11.29 -5.21
C TYR A 13 9.33 -9.99 -4.44
N TYR A 14 10.52 -9.79 -3.86
CA TYR A 14 10.85 -8.58 -3.14
C TYR A 14 12.26 -8.11 -3.48
N GLU A 15 12.52 -6.84 -3.23
CA GLU A 15 13.85 -6.24 -3.32
C GLU A 15 14.10 -5.41 -2.09
N GLU A 16 15.37 -5.29 -1.71
CA GLU A 16 15.75 -4.38 -0.61
C GLU A 16 17.00 -3.60 -0.97
N VAL A 17 17.09 -2.41 -0.42
CA VAL A 17 18.21 -1.50 -0.63
C VAL A 17 18.40 -0.65 0.64
N GLY A 18 19.65 -0.30 0.92
CA GLY A 18 19.95 0.53 2.07
C GLY A 18 20.15 -0.26 3.35
N ALA A 19 20.36 0.47 4.43
CA ALA A 19 20.59 -0.09 5.78
C ALA A 19 19.95 0.84 6.80
N GLY A 20 19.72 0.32 8.00
CA GLY A 20 19.11 1.07 9.08
C GLY A 20 17.77 0.49 9.49
N PHE A 21 16.88 1.34 10.00
CA PHE A 21 15.56 0.89 10.43
C PHE A 21 14.72 0.47 9.21
N PRO A 22 13.98 -0.64 9.30
CA PRO A 22 13.22 -1.14 8.15
C PRO A 22 12.06 -0.24 7.75
N LEU A 23 11.93 -0.03 6.45
CA LEU A 23 10.81 0.68 5.83
C LEU A 23 10.21 -0.22 4.75
N LEU A 24 9.00 -0.70 4.98
CA LEU A 24 8.24 -1.43 3.98
C LEU A 24 7.58 -0.44 3.02
N ILE A 25 7.80 -0.62 1.73
CA ILE A 25 7.24 0.21 0.68
C ILE A 25 6.18 -0.60 -0.07
N ILE A 26 4.96 -0.07 -0.12
CA ILE A 26 3.88 -0.65 -0.89
C ILE A 26 3.74 0.16 -2.17
N PRO A 27 4.09 -0.41 -3.33
CA PRO A 27 3.97 0.30 -4.60
C PRO A 27 2.53 0.67 -4.95
N GLY A 28 2.37 1.69 -5.79
CA GLY A 28 1.07 2.08 -6.35
C GLY A 28 0.84 1.47 -7.73
N GLY A 29 -0.40 1.53 -8.19
CA GLY A 29 -0.81 0.97 -9.48
C GLY A 29 -1.96 -0.03 -9.37
N GLY A 30 -2.80 0.10 -8.34
CA GLY A 30 -3.88 -0.84 -8.09
C GLY A 30 -3.35 -2.24 -7.84
N LEU A 31 -4.08 -3.26 -8.29
CA LEU A 31 -3.65 -4.65 -8.10
C LEU A 31 -2.45 -5.03 -8.97
N ASN A 32 -2.06 -4.17 -9.91
CA ASN A 32 -0.83 -4.34 -10.71
C ASN A 32 0.37 -3.64 -10.08
N SER A 33 0.29 -3.25 -8.81
CA SER A 33 1.39 -2.59 -8.11
C SER A 33 2.61 -3.50 -8.03
N SER A 34 3.73 -3.00 -8.54
CA SER A 34 4.98 -3.75 -8.61
C SER A 34 6.17 -2.83 -8.34
N ILE A 35 7.31 -3.42 -8.04
CA ILE A 35 8.56 -2.68 -7.84
C ILE A 35 8.92 -1.91 -9.11
N ALA A 36 8.69 -2.52 -10.29
CA ALA A 36 8.93 -1.86 -11.57
C ALA A 36 8.09 -0.58 -11.74
N SER A 37 6.92 -0.50 -11.12
CA SER A 37 6.06 0.68 -11.19
C SER A 37 6.57 1.87 -10.37
N LEU A 38 7.54 1.67 -9.50
CA LEU A 38 8.09 2.74 -8.65
C LEU A 38 8.86 3.80 -9.46
N ASP A 39 9.29 3.49 -10.67
CA ASP A 39 9.96 4.46 -11.55
C ASP A 39 9.00 5.24 -12.44
N THR A 40 7.75 4.76 -12.62
CA THR A 40 6.86 5.33 -13.64
C THR A 40 5.47 5.69 -13.14
N SER A 41 4.94 4.97 -12.15
CA SER A 41 3.53 5.08 -11.75
C SER A 41 3.30 5.87 -10.46
N VAL A 42 4.36 6.30 -9.79
CA VAL A 42 4.28 7.09 -8.55
C VAL A 42 5.11 8.37 -8.69
N PRO A 43 4.85 9.40 -7.88
CA PRO A 43 5.50 10.71 -8.03
C PRO A 43 7.02 10.71 -7.85
N PHE A 44 7.55 9.75 -7.10
CA PHE A 44 8.98 9.57 -6.87
C PHE A 44 9.26 8.10 -6.54
N ASN A 45 10.49 7.67 -6.75
CA ASN A 45 10.90 6.31 -6.37
C ASN A 45 11.38 6.31 -4.91
N PRO A 46 10.61 5.76 -3.97
CA PRO A 46 10.98 5.79 -2.54
C PRO A 46 12.21 4.93 -2.23
N MET A 47 12.49 3.88 -2.99
CA MET A 47 13.69 3.08 -2.81
C MET A 47 14.95 3.93 -3.02
N GLU A 48 14.96 4.76 -4.08
CA GLU A 48 16.08 5.66 -4.38
C GLU A 48 16.18 6.82 -3.39
N ARG A 49 15.04 7.37 -2.98
CA ARG A 49 15.01 8.57 -2.14
C ARG A 49 15.34 8.27 -0.67
N TYR A 50 15.08 7.05 -0.18
CA TYR A 50 15.23 6.72 1.24
C TYR A 50 16.32 5.68 1.55
N LYS A 51 17.03 5.19 0.55
CA LYS A 51 18.07 4.15 0.74
C LYS A 51 19.23 4.56 1.66
N ASN A 52 19.48 5.86 1.79
CA ASN A 52 20.53 6.35 2.67
C ASN A 52 20.08 6.50 4.13
N ASP A 53 18.78 6.45 4.38
CA ASP A 53 18.20 6.69 5.70
C ASP A 53 17.53 5.45 6.31
N PHE A 54 17.13 4.49 5.48
CA PHE A 54 16.38 3.30 5.90
C PHE A 54 16.82 2.06 5.13
N ARG A 55 16.57 0.90 5.73
CA ARG A 55 16.56 -0.37 5.02
C ARG A 55 15.22 -0.47 4.29
N CYS A 56 15.19 -0.15 3.01
CA CYS A 56 13.97 -0.12 2.21
C CYS A 56 13.67 -1.49 1.64
N ILE A 57 12.45 -1.98 1.83
CA ILE A 57 11.99 -3.27 1.35
C ILE A 57 10.70 -3.04 0.57
N ALA A 58 10.64 -3.52 -0.67
CA ALA A 58 9.44 -3.46 -1.49
C ALA A 58 9.15 -4.83 -2.07
N ALA A 59 7.87 -5.13 -2.30
CA ALA A 59 7.43 -6.37 -2.89
C ALA A 59 6.43 -6.10 -4.02
N ASP A 60 6.43 -6.95 -5.03
CA ASP A 60 5.33 -6.96 -6.00
C ASP A 60 4.08 -7.50 -5.32
N LEU A 61 2.92 -6.90 -5.57
CA LEU A 61 1.67 -7.47 -5.07
C LEU A 61 1.41 -8.83 -5.73
N ARG A 62 0.80 -9.74 -4.97
CA ARG A 62 0.41 -11.05 -5.48
C ARG A 62 -0.38 -10.90 -6.76
N ASN A 63 0.06 -11.57 -7.83
CA ASN A 63 -0.60 -11.59 -9.14
C ASN A 63 -0.62 -10.26 -9.90
N ALA A 64 0.24 -9.30 -9.55
CA ALA A 64 0.41 -8.09 -10.35
C ALA A 64 0.92 -8.46 -11.75
N ASP A 65 0.33 -7.86 -12.79
CA ASP A 65 0.63 -8.24 -14.19
C ASP A 65 2.10 -8.05 -14.57
N SER A 66 2.67 -6.90 -14.21
CA SER A 66 4.08 -6.60 -14.51
C SER A 66 5.03 -7.05 -13.40
N GLY A 67 4.54 -7.83 -12.43
CA GLY A 67 5.32 -8.31 -11.30
C GLY A 67 5.66 -9.79 -11.39
N GLN A 68 6.38 -10.28 -10.39
CA GLN A 68 6.85 -11.65 -10.32
C GLN A 68 6.25 -12.43 -9.15
N SER A 69 5.30 -11.83 -8.41
CA SER A 69 4.61 -12.49 -7.30
C SER A 69 3.40 -13.27 -7.79
N THR A 70 3.23 -14.49 -7.30
CA THR A 70 2.12 -15.36 -7.68
C THR A 70 1.49 -16.01 -6.46
N GLY A 71 0.23 -16.41 -6.59
CA GLY A 71 -0.47 -17.13 -5.54
C GLY A 71 -1.94 -17.31 -5.86
N PRO A 72 -2.67 -18.03 -5.02
CA PRO A 72 -4.09 -18.25 -5.23
C PRO A 72 -4.89 -16.95 -5.08
N LEU A 73 -6.02 -16.91 -5.76
CA LEU A 73 -6.98 -15.82 -5.65
C LEU A 73 -7.88 -16.10 -4.43
N GLU A 74 -7.64 -15.38 -3.33
CA GLU A 74 -8.40 -15.59 -2.09
C GLU A 74 -9.65 -14.74 -2.07
N ILE A 75 -10.71 -15.24 -2.68
CA ILE A 75 -11.95 -14.53 -2.95
C ILE A 75 -12.63 -14.03 -1.67
N ASP A 76 -12.58 -14.83 -0.60
CA ASP A 76 -13.30 -14.52 0.65
C ASP A 76 -12.56 -13.56 1.57
N ARG A 77 -11.27 -13.31 1.30
CA ARG A 77 -10.43 -12.46 2.17
C ARG A 77 -9.38 -11.67 1.37
N PRO A 78 -9.82 -10.88 0.37
CA PRO A 78 -8.88 -10.26 -0.57
C PRO A 78 -7.86 -9.33 0.08
N TRP A 79 -8.29 -8.43 0.97
CA TRP A 79 -7.37 -7.50 1.63
C TRP A 79 -6.43 -8.22 2.60
N ASP A 80 -6.95 -9.18 3.37
CA ASP A 80 -6.16 -9.92 4.35
C ASP A 80 -5.10 -10.79 3.68
N ALA A 81 -5.36 -11.30 2.48
CA ALA A 81 -4.37 -12.06 1.72
C ALA A 81 -3.13 -11.21 1.42
N TYR A 82 -3.31 -9.97 0.98
CA TYR A 82 -2.19 -9.05 0.75
C TYR A 82 -1.46 -8.70 2.05
N SER A 83 -2.20 -8.49 3.13
CA SER A 83 -1.60 -8.24 4.44
C SER A 83 -0.79 -9.43 4.94
N ASP A 84 -1.28 -10.65 4.73
CA ASP A 84 -0.53 -11.86 5.07
C ASP A 84 0.79 -11.93 4.31
N ASP A 85 0.79 -11.55 3.04
CA ASP A 85 2.01 -11.53 2.24
C ASP A 85 3.02 -10.52 2.78
N GLN A 86 2.55 -9.34 3.16
CA GLN A 86 3.40 -8.25 3.67
C GLN A 86 3.95 -8.59 5.06
N LEU A 87 3.10 -9.02 5.97
CA LEU A 87 3.52 -9.41 7.32
C LEU A 87 4.40 -10.65 7.29
N GLY A 88 4.06 -11.61 6.45
CA GLY A 88 4.85 -12.82 6.27
C GLY A 88 6.24 -12.55 5.72
N LEU A 89 6.36 -11.63 4.77
CA LEU A 89 7.66 -11.20 4.23
C LEU A 89 8.52 -10.59 5.34
N MET A 90 7.97 -9.69 6.15
CA MET A 90 8.73 -9.05 7.22
C MET A 90 9.17 -10.08 8.28
N ASP A 91 8.30 -11.00 8.63
CA ASP A 91 8.63 -12.10 9.53
C ASP A 91 9.74 -12.99 8.96
N TYR A 92 9.65 -13.35 7.69
CA TYR A 92 10.67 -14.12 6.96
C TYR A 92 12.04 -13.45 7.00
N LEU A 93 12.07 -12.12 6.90
CA LEU A 93 13.31 -11.33 6.97
C LEU A 93 13.80 -11.10 8.41
N GLY A 94 13.09 -11.63 9.41
CA GLY A 94 13.44 -11.44 10.81
C GLY A 94 13.15 -10.06 11.35
N ILE A 95 12.27 -9.31 10.68
CA ILE A 95 11.93 -7.93 11.03
C ILE A 95 10.66 -7.93 11.87
N LYS A 96 10.78 -7.48 13.13
CA LYS A 96 9.64 -7.45 14.07
C LYS A 96 8.90 -6.13 14.04
N GLU A 97 9.61 -5.05 13.80
CA GLU A 97 9.05 -3.70 13.79
C GLU A 97 9.55 -2.97 12.55
N PHE A 98 8.66 -2.24 11.90
CA PHE A 98 8.98 -1.58 10.64
C PHE A 98 8.03 -0.41 10.38
N LEU A 99 8.57 0.62 9.74
CA LEU A 99 7.79 1.72 9.19
C LEU A 99 7.18 1.29 7.86
N VAL A 100 6.11 1.95 7.44
CA VAL A 100 5.47 1.67 6.15
C VAL A 100 5.26 2.96 5.38
N MET A 101 5.55 2.94 4.10
CA MET A 101 5.13 3.95 3.15
C MET A 101 4.36 3.26 2.03
N GLY A 102 3.12 3.67 1.80
CA GLY A 102 2.28 3.09 0.76
C GLY A 102 1.70 4.15 -0.16
N PHE A 103 1.66 3.83 -1.46
CA PHE A 103 1.11 4.70 -2.50
C PHE A 103 -0.24 4.16 -2.96
N CYS A 104 -1.21 5.03 -3.21
CA CYS A 104 -2.49 4.68 -3.81
C CYS A 104 -3.19 3.57 -3.00
N ILE A 105 -3.30 2.35 -3.55
CA ILE A 105 -3.84 1.19 -2.84
C ILE A 105 -3.11 0.90 -1.53
N GLY A 106 -1.88 1.38 -1.40
CA GLY A 106 -1.10 1.29 -0.17
C GLY A 106 -1.76 1.96 1.02
N GLY A 107 -2.60 2.97 0.81
CA GLY A 107 -3.37 3.61 1.90
C GLY A 107 -4.30 2.62 2.60
N PRO A 108 -5.30 2.06 1.92
CA PRO A 108 -6.15 1.01 2.49
C PRO A 108 -5.38 -0.19 3.03
N MET A 109 -4.29 -0.58 2.38
CA MET A 109 -3.44 -1.68 2.85
C MET A 109 -2.76 -1.36 4.18
N ILE A 110 -2.25 -0.14 4.34
CA ILE A 110 -1.68 0.31 5.62
C ILE A 110 -2.73 0.23 6.73
N HIS A 111 -3.93 0.71 6.49
CA HIS A 111 -5.01 0.61 7.48
C HIS A 111 -5.27 -0.85 7.87
N ASN A 112 -5.25 -1.76 6.91
CA ASN A 112 -5.46 -3.18 7.19
C ASN A 112 -4.30 -3.77 8.00
N LEU A 113 -3.06 -3.39 7.69
CA LEU A 113 -1.89 -3.79 8.48
C LEU A 113 -1.99 -3.28 9.92
N LEU A 114 -2.45 -2.05 10.12
CA LEU A 114 -2.63 -1.48 11.46
C LEU A 114 -3.75 -2.17 12.24
N ARG A 115 -4.77 -2.68 11.53
CA ARG A 115 -5.82 -3.50 12.16
C ARG A 115 -5.26 -4.84 12.64
N LEU A 116 -4.39 -5.47 11.84
CA LEU A 116 -3.88 -6.81 12.10
C LEU A 116 -2.64 -6.84 13.01
N ALA A 117 -1.77 -5.85 12.88
CA ALA A 117 -0.47 -5.87 13.56
C ALA A 117 -0.03 -4.46 14.00
N PRO A 118 -0.84 -3.75 14.82
CA PRO A 118 -0.53 -2.37 15.21
C PRO A 118 0.80 -2.25 15.98
N ASP A 119 1.16 -3.27 16.74
CA ASP A 119 2.37 -3.25 17.56
C ASP A 119 3.66 -3.38 16.75
N GLN A 120 3.56 -3.81 15.50
CA GLN A 120 4.73 -3.94 14.62
C GLN A 120 5.05 -2.66 13.85
N ILE A 121 4.12 -1.70 13.82
CA ILE A 121 4.22 -0.52 12.95
C ILE A 121 4.21 0.76 13.79
N PRO A 122 5.39 1.32 14.09
CA PRO A 122 5.49 2.55 14.91
C PRO A 122 4.98 3.81 14.21
N ALA A 123 4.97 3.85 12.89
CA ALA A 123 4.40 4.96 12.12
C ALA A 123 4.22 4.55 10.65
N ALA A 124 3.35 5.26 9.93
CA ALA A 124 3.10 4.97 8.53
C ALA A 124 2.84 6.26 7.74
N ALA A 125 3.26 6.25 6.48
CA ALA A 125 3.06 7.34 5.53
C ALA A 125 2.18 6.86 4.36
N MET A 126 1.06 7.54 4.17
CA MET A 126 0.09 7.29 3.10
C MET A 126 0.24 8.34 2.02
N MET A 127 0.75 7.93 0.86
CA MET A 127 1.03 8.82 -0.25
C MET A 127 -0.06 8.67 -1.30
N GLN A 128 -0.71 9.76 -1.69
CA GLN A 128 -1.84 9.76 -2.64
C GLN A 128 -2.81 8.58 -2.40
N PRO A 129 -3.34 8.42 -1.17
CA PRO A 129 -4.06 7.21 -0.83
C PRO A 129 -5.37 7.06 -1.58
N SER A 130 -5.70 5.81 -1.93
CA SER A 130 -6.99 5.44 -2.48
C SER A 130 -8.07 5.48 -1.40
N GLY A 131 -9.29 5.68 -1.84
CA GLY A 131 -10.48 5.64 -0.99
C GLY A 131 -11.73 5.57 -1.83
N PHE A 132 -12.85 5.36 -1.18
CA PHE A 132 -14.16 5.35 -1.84
C PHE A 132 -14.65 6.78 -2.08
N THR A 133 -15.28 7.00 -3.21
CA THR A 133 -16.04 8.21 -3.50
C THR A 133 -17.35 7.85 -4.19
N SER A 134 -18.45 8.48 -3.76
CA SER A 134 -19.75 8.26 -4.35
C SER A 134 -19.86 8.77 -5.80
N GLU A 135 -18.98 9.67 -6.22
CA GLU A 135 -18.93 10.18 -7.59
C GLU A 135 -18.35 9.13 -8.56
N HIS A 136 -17.49 8.24 -8.08
CA HIS A 136 -16.85 7.19 -8.88
C HIS A 136 -16.87 5.86 -8.11
N PRO A 137 -18.09 5.32 -7.82
CA PRO A 137 -18.20 4.19 -6.90
C PRO A 137 -17.57 2.89 -7.40
N ASP A 138 -17.44 2.73 -8.71
CA ASP A 138 -16.97 1.50 -9.34
C ASP A 138 -15.58 1.61 -9.94
N ILE A 139 -14.84 2.68 -9.66
CA ILE A 139 -13.58 2.98 -10.37
C ILE A 139 -12.55 1.84 -10.23
N PHE A 140 -12.38 1.29 -9.04
CA PHE A 140 -11.41 0.23 -8.80
C PHE A 140 -11.88 -1.12 -9.34
N TYR A 141 -13.17 -1.41 -9.20
CA TYR A 141 -13.78 -2.61 -9.76
C TYR A 141 -13.59 -2.65 -11.27
N GLN A 142 -13.92 -1.55 -11.95
CA GLN A 142 -13.82 -1.46 -13.41
C GLN A 142 -12.37 -1.51 -13.90
N ASN A 143 -11.48 -0.74 -13.28
CA ASN A 143 -10.07 -0.71 -13.67
C ASN A 143 -9.43 -2.09 -13.56
N ASN A 144 -9.68 -2.80 -12.47
CA ASN A 144 -9.08 -4.11 -12.26
C ASN A 144 -9.73 -5.21 -13.11
N THR A 145 -11.04 -5.09 -13.39
CA THR A 145 -11.70 -5.95 -14.35
C THR A 145 -11.10 -5.84 -15.76
N GLU A 146 -10.69 -4.63 -16.15
CA GLU A 146 -10.14 -4.38 -17.48
C GLU A 146 -8.65 -4.66 -17.59
N ARG A 147 -7.86 -4.33 -16.55
CA ARG A 147 -6.40 -4.28 -16.65
C ARG A 147 -5.67 -5.35 -15.84
N TRP A 148 -6.29 -5.87 -14.79
CA TRP A 148 -5.68 -6.88 -13.93
C TRP A 148 -6.22 -8.28 -14.21
N GLY A 149 -7.55 -8.41 -14.32
CA GLY A 149 -8.21 -9.70 -14.49
C GLY A 149 -7.81 -10.45 -15.77
N PRO A 150 -7.94 -9.83 -16.96
CA PRO A 150 -7.66 -10.54 -18.21
C PRO A 150 -6.24 -11.10 -18.32
N PRO A 151 -5.16 -10.34 -18.05
CA PRO A 151 -3.82 -10.92 -18.12
C PRO A 151 -3.59 -12.00 -17.06
N LEU A 152 -4.21 -11.89 -15.89
CA LEU A 152 -4.13 -12.92 -14.86
C LEU A 152 -4.76 -14.24 -15.34
N CYS A 153 -5.94 -14.17 -15.96
CA CYS A 153 -6.64 -15.33 -16.50
C CYS A 153 -5.85 -16.00 -17.63
N GLU A 154 -5.10 -15.21 -18.43
CA GLU A 154 -4.23 -15.76 -19.45
C GLU A 154 -3.05 -16.54 -18.86
N LYS A 155 -2.47 -16.06 -17.77
CA LYS A 155 -1.32 -16.69 -17.10
C LYS A 155 -1.71 -17.90 -16.28
N ASP A 156 -2.90 -17.91 -15.71
CA ASP A 156 -3.39 -19.00 -14.85
C ASP A 156 -4.79 -19.42 -15.30
N PRO A 157 -4.87 -20.54 -16.07
CA PRO A 157 -6.17 -21.01 -16.59
C PRO A 157 -7.19 -21.41 -15.51
N GLU A 158 -6.75 -21.64 -14.29
CA GLU A 158 -7.66 -21.95 -13.18
C GLU A 158 -8.36 -20.71 -12.65
N ILE A 159 -7.87 -19.52 -12.96
CA ILE A 159 -8.52 -18.27 -12.58
C ILE A 159 -9.40 -17.82 -13.73
N THR A 160 -10.70 -17.80 -13.50
CA THR A 160 -11.69 -17.35 -14.48
C THR A 160 -12.09 -15.91 -14.20
N MET A 161 -12.67 -15.23 -15.18
CA MET A 161 -13.19 -13.87 -14.96
C MET A 161 -14.34 -13.86 -13.94
N ASP A 162 -15.11 -14.93 -13.80
CA ASP A 162 -16.13 -15.03 -12.75
C ASP A 162 -15.47 -14.97 -11.36
N LYS A 163 -14.36 -15.67 -11.17
CA LYS A 163 -13.60 -15.62 -9.91
C LYS A 163 -13.01 -14.22 -9.67
N VAL A 164 -12.52 -13.58 -10.72
CA VAL A 164 -12.01 -12.20 -10.66
C VAL A 164 -13.13 -11.25 -10.21
N HIS A 165 -14.33 -11.37 -10.79
CA HIS A 165 -15.46 -10.53 -10.41
C HIS A 165 -15.87 -10.75 -8.94
N ASP A 166 -15.91 -11.99 -8.49
CA ASP A 166 -16.21 -12.30 -7.08
C ASP A 166 -15.17 -11.71 -6.12
N PHE A 167 -13.91 -11.82 -6.49
CA PHE A 167 -12.80 -11.24 -5.74
C PHE A 167 -12.94 -9.71 -5.63
N LEU A 168 -13.20 -9.04 -6.75
CA LEU A 168 -13.34 -7.59 -6.79
C LEU A 168 -14.60 -7.12 -6.07
N THR A 169 -15.69 -7.89 -6.14
CA THR A 169 -16.92 -7.60 -5.39
C THR A 169 -16.65 -7.62 -3.89
N ASN A 170 -15.94 -8.63 -3.40
CA ASN A 170 -15.61 -8.72 -1.98
C ASN A 170 -14.58 -7.66 -1.56
N MET A 171 -13.70 -7.28 -2.46
CA MET A 171 -12.67 -6.28 -2.18
C MET A 171 -13.23 -4.86 -2.14
N TYR A 172 -14.11 -4.52 -3.07
CA TYR A 172 -14.57 -3.14 -3.27
C TYR A 172 -16.05 -2.95 -3.08
N THR A 173 -16.89 -3.66 -3.83
CA THR A 173 -18.34 -3.43 -3.83
C THR A 173 -18.99 -3.66 -2.46
N ASN A 174 -18.62 -4.75 -1.80
CA ASN A 174 -19.14 -5.10 -0.48
C ASN A 174 -18.54 -4.23 0.64
N ARG A 175 -17.58 -3.40 0.33
CA ARG A 175 -16.86 -2.53 1.27
C ARG A 175 -16.86 -1.08 0.78
N ALA A 176 -17.84 -0.69 -0.01
CA ALA A 176 -17.93 0.60 -0.70
C ALA A 176 -18.18 1.75 0.27
N ASP A 177 -17.19 2.06 1.09
CA ASP A 177 -17.22 3.15 2.06
C ASP A 177 -15.79 3.49 2.49
N PHE A 178 -15.54 4.77 2.74
CA PHE A 178 -14.35 5.31 3.40
C PHE A 178 -13.05 4.79 2.75
N VAL A 179 -12.30 3.95 3.45
CA VAL A 179 -11.01 3.39 2.98
C VAL A 179 -11.08 1.89 2.72
N PHE A 180 -12.26 1.33 2.58
CA PHE A 180 -12.56 -0.08 2.30
C PHE A 180 -12.22 -1.06 3.44
N THR A 181 -11.07 -0.93 4.06
CA THR A 181 -10.51 -1.97 4.95
C THR A 181 -10.83 -1.80 6.43
N VAL A 182 -11.09 -0.58 6.86
CA VAL A 182 -11.37 -0.26 8.26
C VAL A 182 -12.48 0.78 8.38
N SER A 183 -13.08 0.84 9.56
CA SER A 183 -14.13 1.82 9.85
C SER A 183 -13.56 3.16 10.29
N ARG A 184 -14.40 4.19 10.29
CA ARG A 184 -14.05 5.51 10.86
C ARG A 184 -13.75 5.41 12.34
N ASP A 185 -14.50 4.60 13.08
CA ASP A 185 -14.25 4.39 14.51
C ASP A 185 -12.88 3.76 14.77
N PHE A 186 -12.47 2.82 13.91
CA PHE A 186 -11.12 2.26 14.01
C PHE A 186 -10.06 3.36 13.84
N VAL A 187 -10.21 4.23 12.84
CA VAL A 187 -9.24 5.30 12.60
C VAL A 187 -9.21 6.28 13.77
N ARG A 188 -10.37 6.61 14.36
CA ARG A 188 -10.42 7.44 15.58
C ARG A 188 -9.65 6.84 16.74
N SER A 189 -9.58 5.52 16.82
CA SER A 189 -8.91 4.80 17.91
C SER A 189 -7.40 4.63 17.70
N LEU A 190 -6.90 4.94 16.51
CA LEU A 190 -5.49 4.72 16.17
C LEU A 190 -4.56 5.57 17.04
N GLN A 191 -3.57 4.90 17.64
CA GLN A 191 -2.49 5.57 18.35
C GLN A 191 -1.23 5.70 17.50
N THR A 192 -1.21 5.04 16.35
CA THR A 192 -0.09 5.07 15.42
C THR A 192 -0.02 6.44 14.73
N PRO A 193 1.12 7.13 14.77
CA PRO A 193 1.33 8.34 13.98
C PRO A 193 1.21 8.06 12.48
N LEU A 194 0.45 8.91 11.79
CA LEU A 194 0.22 8.83 10.35
C LEU A 194 0.68 10.11 9.66
N PHE A 195 1.38 9.95 8.54
CA PHE A 195 1.64 11.03 7.59
C PHE A 195 0.77 10.81 6.37
N ILE A 196 0.09 11.87 5.90
CA ILE A 196 -0.80 11.78 4.75
C ILE A 196 -0.42 12.85 3.74
N ALA A 197 -0.04 12.42 2.54
CA ALA A 197 0.17 13.30 1.39
C ALA A 197 -1.00 13.13 0.43
N PRO A 198 -2.02 14.01 0.48
CA PRO A 198 -3.24 13.83 -0.30
C PRO A 198 -3.04 14.13 -1.78
N ASP A 199 -3.94 13.62 -2.59
CA ASP A 199 -4.09 13.93 -4.00
C ASP A 199 -5.54 14.38 -4.23
N ASN A 200 -5.90 14.69 -5.46
CA ASN A 200 -7.28 15.05 -5.80
C ASN A 200 -7.62 14.58 -7.21
N VAL A 201 -7.66 13.26 -7.38
CA VAL A 201 -8.11 12.59 -8.60
C VAL A 201 -9.10 11.50 -8.21
N PRO A 202 -9.91 10.97 -9.13
CA PRO A 202 -10.93 9.97 -8.77
C PRO A 202 -10.41 8.74 -8.01
N ALA A 203 -9.22 8.26 -8.37
CA ALA A 203 -8.60 7.11 -7.69
C ALA A 203 -7.97 7.48 -6.33
N HIS A 204 -7.72 8.77 -6.08
CA HIS A 204 -7.12 9.28 -4.85
C HIS A 204 -7.96 10.46 -4.36
N PRO A 205 -9.14 10.23 -3.76
CA PRO A 205 -10.03 11.32 -3.39
C PRO A 205 -9.48 12.15 -2.24
N TYR A 206 -9.39 13.45 -2.46
CA TYR A 206 -8.88 14.40 -1.47
C TYR A 206 -9.70 14.37 -0.18
N GLU A 207 -11.03 14.36 -0.32
CA GLU A 207 -11.93 14.38 0.84
C GLU A 207 -11.73 13.19 1.77
N THR A 208 -11.53 12.00 1.21
CA THR A 208 -11.32 10.78 1.99
C THR A 208 -9.98 10.82 2.73
N ALA A 209 -8.92 11.27 2.04
CA ALA A 209 -7.62 11.43 2.67
C ALA A 209 -7.67 12.43 3.83
N MET A 210 -8.36 13.55 3.64
CA MET A 210 -8.50 14.57 4.69
C MET A 210 -9.42 14.13 5.81
N GLU A 211 -10.40 13.29 5.54
CA GLU A 211 -11.22 12.67 6.58
C GLU A 211 -10.37 11.78 7.48
N VAL A 212 -9.48 10.97 6.91
CA VAL A 212 -8.52 10.17 7.69
C VAL A 212 -7.65 11.08 8.56
N ALA A 213 -7.13 12.17 7.99
CA ALA A 213 -6.30 13.12 8.72
C ALA A 213 -7.04 13.76 9.90
N GLU A 214 -8.33 14.04 9.73
CA GLU A 214 -9.17 14.62 10.78
C GLU A 214 -9.49 13.60 11.89
N LEU A 215 -9.78 12.37 11.51
CA LEU A 215 -10.17 11.32 12.46
C LEU A 215 -9.00 10.75 13.24
N ALA A 216 -7.85 10.56 12.62
CA ALA A 216 -6.69 9.94 13.25
C ALA A 216 -6.06 10.91 14.26
N PRO A 217 -5.93 10.52 15.55
CA PRO A 217 -5.46 11.44 16.60
C PRO A 217 -4.04 11.96 16.42
N LYS A 218 -3.18 11.19 15.73
CA LYS A 218 -1.76 11.53 15.55
C LYS A 218 -1.40 11.65 14.07
N ALA A 219 -2.22 12.34 13.30
CA ALA A 219 -1.99 12.56 11.88
C ALA A 219 -1.32 13.90 11.63
N GLU A 220 -0.42 13.92 10.65
CA GLU A 220 0.06 15.15 10.05
C GLU A 220 -0.03 15.05 8.52
N THR A 221 -0.23 16.18 7.85
CA THR A 221 -0.44 16.23 6.40
C THR A 221 0.65 17.02 5.72
N SER A 222 0.93 16.67 4.47
CA SER A 222 1.84 17.41 3.62
C SER A 222 1.21 18.70 3.12
N ILE A 223 2.02 19.54 2.45
CA ILE A 223 1.48 20.62 1.61
C ILE A 223 0.56 20.03 0.54
N PHE A 224 -0.38 20.83 0.06
CA PHE A 224 -1.23 20.48 -1.07
C PHE A 224 -1.47 21.73 -1.92
N PRO A 225 -1.38 21.64 -3.27
CA PRO A 225 -0.94 20.48 -4.06
C PRO A 225 0.57 20.23 -3.93
N TRP A 226 1.02 19.06 -4.33
CA TRP A 226 2.46 18.75 -4.26
C TRP A 226 2.99 17.98 -5.47
N LYS A 227 2.11 17.46 -6.32
CA LYS A 227 2.51 16.75 -7.55
C LYS A 227 2.60 17.70 -8.75
N ASP A 228 2.39 18.97 -8.54
CA ASP A 228 2.36 20.02 -9.56
C ASP A 228 3.75 20.52 -9.95
N SER A 229 4.78 20.23 -9.15
CA SER A 229 6.15 20.61 -9.46
C SER A 229 7.14 19.66 -8.77
N GLN A 230 8.34 19.57 -9.33
CA GLN A 230 9.41 18.78 -8.71
C GLN A 230 9.83 19.39 -7.36
N GLU A 231 9.78 20.70 -7.23
CA GLU A 231 10.07 21.37 -5.95
C GLU A 231 9.10 20.91 -4.85
N HIS A 232 7.81 20.87 -5.15
CA HIS A 232 6.80 20.43 -4.19
C HIS A 232 6.94 18.94 -3.89
N ILE A 233 7.22 18.13 -4.90
CA ILE A 233 7.49 16.69 -4.68
C ILE A 233 8.67 16.53 -3.71
N ASN A 234 9.76 17.26 -3.94
CA ASN A 234 10.93 17.18 -3.05
C ASN A 234 10.60 17.60 -1.62
N LYS A 235 9.78 18.62 -1.43
CA LYS A 235 9.32 19.05 -0.10
C LYS A 235 8.56 17.95 0.61
N VAL A 236 7.67 17.26 -0.09
CA VAL A 236 6.89 16.14 0.49
C VAL A 236 7.79 14.95 0.79
N VAL A 237 8.73 14.63 -0.11
CA VAL A 237 9.70 13.55 0.13
C VAL A 237 10.50 13.82 1.41
N GLU A 238 11.00 15.05 1.59
CA GLU A 238 11.75 15.44 2.77
C GLU A 238 10.88 15.42 4.04
N HIS A 239 9.66 15.93 3.95
CA HIS A 239 8.72 15.94 5.08
C HIS A 239 8.36 14.51 5.53
N ALA A 240 8.02 13.65 4.58
CA ALA A 240 7.72 12.25 4.88
C ALA A 240 8.94 11.54 5.49
N GLY A 241 10.11 11.78 4.94
CA GLY A 241 11.36 11.22 5.48
C GLY A 241 11.64 11.63 6.92
N ARG A 242 11.50 12.92 7.22
CA ARG A 242 11.65 13.42 8.60
C ARG A 242 10.62 12.84 9.54
N PHE A 243 9.36 12.73 9.09
CA PHE A 243 8.30 12.11 9.86
C PHE A 243 8.65 10.66 10.22
N LEU A 244 9.03 9.87 9.24
CA LEU A 244 9.38 8.47 9.45
C LEU A 244 10.61 8.34 10.36
N LYS A 245 11.64 9.16 10.13
CA LYS A 245 12.87 9.13 10.91
C LYS A 245 12.63 9.43 12.39
N LYS A 246 11.79 10.40 12.67
CA LYS A 246 11.45 10.78 14.04
C LYS A 246 10.69 9.68 14.80
N HIS A 247 10.01 8.79 14.08
CA HIS A 247 9.22 7.69 14.65
C HIS A 247 9.92 6.33 14.59
N GLU A 248 11.13 6.24 14.04
CA GLU A 248 11.86 4.99 14.14
C GLU A 248 12.20 4.70 15.59
N LEU A 249 12.12 3.42 15.96
CA LEU A 249 12.39 3.04 17.34
C LEU A 249 13.88 2.97 17.61
N ASN A 250 14.28 3.41 18.81
CA ASN A 250 15.61 3.19 19.29
C ASN A 250 15.75 1.73 19.71
N THR A 251 16.32 0.92 18.82
CA THR A 251 16.60 -0.49 19.07
C THR A 251 17.96 -0.69 19.72
N GLY A 252 18.42 0.30 20.43
CA GLY A 252 19.70 0.27 21.11
C GLY A 252 19.74 -0.62 22.32
#